data_ed79c225018e6578b5dbe7b28deceaf9
#
_entry.id   ed79c225018e6578b5dbe7b28deceaf9
#
_cell.length_a   1.000
_cell.length_b   1.000
_cell.length_c   1.000
_cell.angle_alpha   90.00
_cell.angle_beta   90.00
_cell.angle_gamma   90.00
#
_symmetry.space_group_name_H-M   'P 1'
#
loop_
_entity.id
_entity.type
_entity.pdbx_description
1 polymer ?
#
loop_
_entity_poly.entity_id
_entity_poly.type
_entity_poly.pdbx_seq_one_letter_code
_entity_poly.pdbx_strand_id
1 'polypeptide(L)'
;PTFEFASDAVRRVKERFIDIRIAREDIEYVVANRLLKKSESQKARIRDHLQKFTKYYGSMNERLDNFVNLFPIHPSFISMFERIRFIEHREVLQTLTKVMNDLLNEEIPKDAPGMVSYDTYWDRISSRSDLVTVPEIRQTKEKSDELIAKIKAGIEKHYLGNATRITKALSVHRLSTIDINTKIGPTIEELRDDLLIYDPAIEDLGGDDPQKDLYTMVETILKKI
;
A
#
# COMPACT_ATOMS: atom_id res chain seq x y z
N PRO A 1 26.85 36.70 1.05
CA PRO A 1 26.26 37.31 2.29
C PRO A 1 24.76 36.98 2.46
N THR A 2 24.00 36.82 1.37
CA THR A 2 22.53 36.62 1.40
C THR A 2 22.06 35.27 1.95
N PHE A 3 22.87 34.24 1.79
CA PHE A 3 22.50 32.88 2.25
C PHE A 3 22.66 32.65 3.76
N GLU A 4 23.67 33.27 4.38
CA GLU A 4 23.85 33.19 5.84
C GLU A 4 22.71 33.89 6.60
N PHE A 5 22.27 35.04 6.09
CA PHE A 5 21.16 35.78 6.71
C PHE A 5 19.83 35.02 6.62
N ALA A 6 19.57 34.30 5.52
CA ALA A 6 18.39 33.45 5.40
C ALA A 6 18.44 32.25 6.36
N SER A 7 19.60 31.64 6.54
CA SER A 7 19.80 30.50 7.46
C SER A 7 19.60 30.90 8.93
N ASP A 8 20.08 32.05 9.34
CA ASP A 8 19.89 32.59 10.69
C ASP A 8 18.43 33.00 10.95
N ALA A 9 17.76 33.56 9.96
CA ALA A 9 16.34 33.87 10.06
C ALA A 9 15.49 32.61 10.22
N VAL A 10 15.77 31.56 9.44
CA VAL A 10 15.10 30.26 9.53
C VAL A 10 15.38 29.59 10.88
N ARG A 11 16.61 29.68 11.40
CA ARG A 11 16.96 29.14 12.72
C ARG A 11 16.19 29.83 13.84
N ARG A 12 16.12 31.16 13.86
CA ARG A 12 15.37 31.95 14.85
C ARG A 12 13.86 31.68 14.78
N VAL A 13 13.33 31.40 13.60
CA VAL A 13 11.93 30.99 13.44
C VAL A 13 11.72 29.58 14.00
N LYS A 14 12.60 28.64 13.69
CA LYS A 14 12.53 27.26 14.25
C LYS A 14 12.61 27.21 15.77
N GLU A 15 13.42 28.05 16.39
CA GLU A 15 13.52 28.13 17.85
C GLU A 15 12.26 28.64 18.55
N ARG A 16 11.33 29.26 17.80
CA ARG A 16 10.04 29.78 18.31
C ARG A 16 8.86 28.84 18.06
N PHE A 17 9.06 27.79 17.29
CA PHE A 17 8.03 26.80 17.02
C PHE A 17 8.40 25.48 17.69
N ILE A 18 7.45 24.93 18.43
CA ILE A 18 7.54 23.54 18.88
C ILE A 18 7.26 22.68 17.65
N ASP A 19 8.28 21.96 17.19
CA ASP A 19 8.13 21.00 16.10
C ASP A 19 7.33 19.79 16.60
N ILE A 20 6.00 19.84 16.44
CA ILE A 20 5.13 18.73 16.79
C ILE A 20 5.17 17.76 15.61
N ARG A 21 5.97 16.70 15.73
CA ARG A 21 5.98 15.58 14.79
C ARG A 21 4.87 14.62 15.17
N ILE A 22 3.95 14.42 14.23
CA ILE A 22 2.98 13.32 14.36
C ILE A 22 3.77 12.04 14.10
N ALA A 23 3.88 11.18 15.11
CA ALA A 23 4.53 9.88 14.97
C ALA A 23 3.67 8.95 14.09
N ARG A 24 4.28 7.87 13.59
CA ARG A 24 3.61 6.88 12.73
C ARG A 24 2.38 6.28 13.41
N GLU A 25 2.52 5.90 14.67
CA GLU A 25 1.44 5.36 15.49
C GLU A 25 0.29 6.36 15.63
N ASP A 26 0.59 7.67 15.60
CA ASP A 26 -0.41 8.73 15.64
C ASP A 26 -1.25 8.77 14.35
N ILE A 27 -0.64 8.54 13.17
CA ILE A 27 -1.37 8.52 11.89
C ILE A 27 -2.32 7.32 11.86
N GLU A 28 -1.84 6.12 12.17
CA GLU A 28 -2.69 4.93 12.25
C GLU A 28 -3.85 5.14 13.26
N TYR A 29 -3.54 5.69 14.43
CA TYR A 29 -4.53 6.00 15.46
C TYR A 29 -5.58 7.00 14.98
N VAL A 30 -5.16 8.09 14.34
CA VAL A 30 -6.07 9.11 13.79
C VAL A 30 -6.94 8.52 12.68
N VAL A 31 -6.35 7.73 11.78
CA VAL A 31 -7.09 7.06 10.71
C VAL A 31 -8.12 6.10 11.29
N ALA A 32 -7.72 5.21 12.20
CA ALA A 32 -8.62 4.21 12.79
C ALA A 32 -9.77 4.84 13.61
N ASN A 33 -9.48 5.88 14.40
CA ASN A 33 -10.43 6.40 15.40
C ASN A 33 -11.22 7.62 14.93
N ARG A 34 -10.75 8.34 13.90
CA ARG A 34 -11.44 9.55 13.40
C ARG A 34 -12.00 9.37 12.01
N LEU A 35 -11.20 8.79 11.09
CA LEU A 35 -11.62 8.61 9.70
C LEU A 35 -12.44 7.32 9.52
N LEU A 36 -12.00 6.22 10.15
CA LEU A 36 -12.56 4.88 10.00
C LEU A 36 -13.29 4.40 11.28
N LYS A 37 -13.82 5.34 12.07
CA LYS A 37 -14.52 5.00 13.33
C LYS A 37 -15.64 3.99 13.07
N LYS A 38 -15.63 2.89 13.82
CA LYS A 38 -16.57 1.78 13.69
C LYS A 38 -17.24 1.48 15.03
N SER A 39 -18.51 1.05 14.99
CA SER A 39 -19.17 0.46 16.14
C SER A 39 -18.62 -0.95 16.42
N GLU A 40 -18.82 -1.48 17.61
CA GLU A 40 -18.39 -2.83 17.97
C GLU A 40 -19.07 -3.89 17.08
N SER A 41 -20.35 -3.67 16.71
CA SER A 41 -21.06 -4.57 15.79
C SER A 41 -20.44 -4.56 14.38
N GLN A 42 -19.97 -3.41 13.89
CA GLN A 42 -19.25 -3.33 12.61
C GLN A 42 -17.90 -4.02 12.70
N LYS A 43 -17.16 -3.81 13.79
CA LYS A 43 -15.87 -4.50 14.01
C LYS A 43 -16.03 -6.01 14.06
N ALA A 44 -17.07 -6.52 14.74
CA ALA A 44 -17.37 -7.95 14.79
C ALA A 44 -17.61 -8.51 13.39
N ARG A 45 -18.46 -7.87 12.59
CA ARG A 45 -18.72 -8.31 11.20
C ARG A 45 -17.47 -8.29 10.31
N ILE A 46 -16.63 -7.26 10.45
CA ILE A 46 -15.35 -7.17 9.74
C ILE A 46 -14.41 -8.27 10.17
N ARG A 47 -14.34 -8.54 11.48
CA ARG A 47 -13.53 -9.64 12.04
C ARG A 47 -13.97 -10.99 11.47
N ASP A 48 -15.26 -11.28 11.48
CA ASP A 48 -15.81 -12.54 10.93
C ASP A 48 -15.49 -12.68 9.44
N HIS A 49 -15.50 -11.58 8.71
CA HIS A 49 -15.11 -11.56 7.30
C HIS A 49 -13.62 -11.84 7.12
N LEU A 50 -12.74 -11.07 7.78
CA LEU A 50 -11.28 -11.18 7.62
C LEU A 50 -10.73 -12.50 8.17
N GLN A 51 -11.34 -13.07 9.20
CA GLN A 51 -10.90 -14.32 9.81
C GLN A 51 -10.87 -15.48 8.81
N LYS A 52 -11.69 -15.45 7.78
CA LYS A 52 -11.70 -16.47 6.70
C LYS A 52 -10.38 -16.46 5.92
N PHE A 53 -9.70 -15.31 5.88
CA PHE A 53 -8.49 -15.08 5.10
C PHE A 53 -7.20 -15.16 5.92
N THR A 54 -7.27 -15.26 7.26
CA THR A 54 -6.05 -15.34 8.11
C THR A 54 -5.16 -16.53 7.78
N LYS A 55 -5.73 -17.62 7.27
CA LYS A 55 -4.98 -18.81 6.83
C LYS A 55 -4.04 -18.53 5.65
N TYR A 56 -4.28 -17.47 4.89
CA TYR A 56 -3.49 -17.10 3.70
C TYR A 56 -2.37 -16.12 3.99
N TYR A 57 -2.49 -15.32 5.08
CA TYR A 57 -1.58 -14.21 5.37
C TYR A 57 -1.13 -14.24 6.83
N GLY A 58 0.17 -14.47 7.04
CA GLY A 58 0.75 -14.54 8.39
C GLY A 58 0.58 -13.22 9.15
N SER A 59 0.82 -12.10 8.49
CA SER A 59 0.68 -10.77 9.08
C SER A 59 -0.75 -10.44 9.52
N MET A 60 -1.76 -10.90 8.79
CA MET A 60 -3.16 -10.72 9.16
C MET A 60 -3.52 -11.61 10.35
N ASN A 61 -3.04 -12.85 10.39
CA ASN A 61 -3.28 -13.75 11.50
C ASN A 61 -2.71 -13.20 12.82
N GLU A 62 -1.49 -12.68 12.78
CA GLU A 62 -0.81 -12.13 13.95
C GLU A 62 -1.43 -10.82 14.47
N ARG A 63 -1.97 -9.99 13.60
CA ARG A 63 -2.41 -8.62 13.89
C ARG A 63 -3.83 -8.33 13.45
N LEU A 64 -4.73 -9.30 13.56
CA LEU A 64 -6.11 -9.19 13.08
C LEU A 64 -6.84 -7.95 13.60
N ASP A 65 -6.61 -7.55 14.87
CA ASP A 65 -7.21 -6.36 15.45
C ASP A 65 -6.82 -5.06 14.71
N ASN A 66 -5.57 -4.97 14.26
CA ASN A 66 -5.11 -3.83 13.48
C ASN A 66 -5.80 -3.79 12.12
N PHE A 67 -5.92 -4.92 11.45
CA PHE A 67 -6.67 -5.04 10.19
C PHE A 67 -8.13 -4.64 10.35
N VAL A 68 -8.79 -5.10 11.41
CA VAL A 68 -10.20 -4.73 11.71
C VAL A 68 -10.34 -3.23 11.96
N ASN A 69 -9.43 -2.63 12.72
CA ASN A 69 -9.48 -1.20 13.04
C ASN A 69 -9.24 -0.32 11.82
N LEU A 70 -8.33 -0.71 10.93
CA LEU A 70 -7.98 0.03 9.72
C LEU A 70 -8.83 -0.33 8.50
N PHE A 71 -9.64 -1.41 8.55
CA PHE A 71 -10.48 -1.80 7.41
C PHE A 71 -11.31 -0.62 6.86
N PRO A 72 -11.41 -0.42 5.55
CA PRO A 72 -10.93 -1.25 4.45
C PRO A 72 -9.50 -0.93 3.99
N ILE A 73 -8.70 -0.21 4.75
CA ILE A 73 -7.33 0.16 4.41
C ILE A 73 -6.36 -0.86 4.99
N HIS A 74 -5.46 -1.38 4.17
CA HIS A 74 -4.40 -2.28 4.63
C HIS A 74 -3.38 -1.53 5.50
N PRO A 75 -2.88 -2.09 6.61
CA PRO A 75 -1.89 -1.41 7.46
C PRO A 75 -0.64 -0.94 6.71
N SER A 76 -0.14 -1.73 5.73
CA SER A 76 1.02 -1.34 4.92
C SER A 76 0.79 -0.11 4.05
N PHE A 77 -0.46 0.27 3.78
CA PHE A 77 -0.80 1.49 3.05
C PHE A 77 -0.25 2.73 3.75
N ILE A 78 -0.46 2.83 5.06
CA ILE A 78 0.04 3.97 5.86
C ILE A 78 1.56 3.91 5.97
N SER A 79 2.12 2.74 6.28
CA SER A 79 3.55 2.57 6.45
C SER A 79 4.36 2.80 5.18
N MET A 80 3.82 2.47 4.02
CA MET A 80 4.48 2.71 2.74
C MET A 80 4.48 4.20 2.40
N PHE A 81 3.37 4.89 2.68
CA PHE A 81 3.27 6.31 2.42
C PHE A 81 4.36 7.13 3.12
N GLU A 82 4.67 6.82 4.36
CA GLU A 82 5.68 7.53 5.15
C GLU A 82 7.10 7.41 4.57
N ARG A 83 7.33 6.41 3.73
CA ARG A 83 8.62 6.19 3.06
C ARG A 83 8.75 7.00 1.76
N ILE A 84 7.65 7.49 1.20
CA ILE A 84 7.68 8.24 -0.07
C ILE A 84 7.96 9.72 0.21
N ARG A 85 9.18 10.16 -0.05
CA ARG A 85 9.65 11.53 0.27
C ARG A 85 8.98 12.66 -0.52
N PHE A 86 8.39 12.35 -1.68
CA PHE A 86 7.79 13.33 -2.58
C PHE A 86 6.34 13.68 -2.24
N ILE A 87 5.80 13.09 -1.19
CA ILE A 87 4.40 13.23 -0.81
C ILE A 87 4.32 13.75 0.63
N GLU A 88 3.57 14.83 0.84
CA GLU A 88 3.39 15.41 2.17
C GLU A 88 2.39 14.60 3.01
N HIS A 89 2.60 14.55 4.34
CA HIS A 89 1.68 13.85 5.26
C HIS A 89 0.20 14.28 5.13
N ARG A 90 -0.04 15.55 4.76
CA ARG A 90 -1.40 16.04 4.48
C ARG A 90 -2.06 15.30 3.31
N GLU A 91 -1.29 14.88 2.33
CA GLU A 91 -1.80 14.16 1.15
C GLU A 91 -2.25 12.73 1.50
N VAL A 92 -1.73 12.12 2.59
CA VAL A 92 -2.19 10.81 3.07
C VAL A 92 -3.67 10.87 3.37
N LEU A 93 -4.07 11.81 4.22
CA LEU A 93 -5.47 11.94 4.65
C LEU A 93 -6.39 12.27 3.47
N GLN A 94 -5.94 13.12 2.55
CA GLN A 94 -6.69 13.43 1.32
C GLN A 94 -6.83 12.19 0.42
N THR A 95 -5.75 11.39 0.29
CA THR A 95 -5.77 10.15 -0.49
C THR A 95 -6.71 9.14 0.14
N LEU A 96 -6.61 8.93 1.45
CA LEU A 96 -7.51 8.04 2.18
C LEU A 96 -8.96 8.48 2.07
N THR A 97 -9.24 9.78 2.23
CA THR A 97 -10.60 10.31 2.08
C THR A 97 -11.16 10.03 0.68
N LYS A 98 -10.35 10.19 -0.37
CA LYS A 98 -10.78 9.89 -1.73
C LYS A 98 -11.03 8.39 -1.92
N VAL A 99 -10.09 7.54 -1.48
CA VAL A 99 -10.26 6.09 -1.53
C VAL A 99 -11.54 5.65 -0.80
N MET A 100 -11.80 6.23 0.38
CA MET A 100 -13.02 5.95 1.13
C MET A 100 -14.28 6.40 0.39
N ASN A 101 -14.25 7.55 -0.27
CA ASN A 101 -15.38 8.03 -1.07
C ASN A 101 -15.64 7.13 -2.29
N ASP A 102 -14.58 6.64 -2.92
CA ASP A 102 -14.69 5.71 -4.06
C ASP A 102 -15.28 4.35 -3.64
N LEU A 103 -15.05 3.93 -2.37
CA LEU A 103 -15.61 2.71 -1.79
C LEU A 103 -17.02 2.89 -1.17
N LEU A 104 -17.51 4.13 -1.05
CA LEU A 104 -18.87 4.37 -0.57
C LEU A 104 -19.86 3.73 -1.55
N ASN A 105 -20.72 2.87 -1.02
CA ASN A 105 -21.72 2.09 -1.76
C ASN A 105 -21.19 0.84 -2.48
N GLU A 106 -19.91 0.51 -2.36
CA GLU A 106 -19.38 -0.78 -2.80
C GLU A 106 -19.64 -1.86 -1.73
N GLU A 107 -20.04 -3.03 -2.18
CA GLU A 107 -20.17 -4.19 -1.29
C GLU A 107 -18.80 -4.80 -0.99
N ILE A 108 -18.62 -5.28 0.24
CA ILE A 108 -17.42 -6.05 0.61
C ILE A 108 -17.44 -7.35 -0.21
N PRO A 109 -16.39 -7.64 -1.00
CA PRO A 109 -16.34 -8.86 -1.77
C PRO A 109 -16.38 -10.09 -0.84
N LYS A 110 -17.16 -11.11 -1.20
CA LYS A 110 -17.31 -12.33 -0.39
C LYS A 110 -16.07 -13.22 -0.49
N ASP A 111 -15.42 -13.18 -1.64
CA ASP A 111 -14.37 -14.12 -2.06
C ASP A 111 -12.98 -13.46 -2.06
N ALA A 112 -12.84 -12.30 -1.41
CA ALA A 112 -11.56 -11.61 -1.25
C ALA A 112 -11.56 -10.78 0.04
N PRO A 113 -10.38 -10.45 0.62
CA PRO A 113 -10.28 -9.64 1.84
C PRO A 113 -10.95 -8.26 1.75
N GLY A 114 -11.05 -7.69 0.54
CA GLY A 114 -11.73 -6.39 0.31
C GLY A 114 -11.00 -5.20 0.91
N MET A 115 -9.68 -5.26 1.00
CA MET A 115 -8.87 -4.17 1.53
C MET A 115 -8.07 -3.47 0.42
N VAL A 116 -7.87 -2.18 0.58
CA VAL A 116 -7.08 -1.35 -0.31
C VAL A 116 -5.62 -1.33 0.14
N SER A 117 -4.73 -1.76 -0.73
CA SER A 117 -3.29 -1.81 -0.50
C SER A 117 -2.56 -0.65 -1.18
N TYR A 118 -1.29 -0.48 -0.87
CA TYR A 118 -0.48 0.65 -1.33
C TYR A 118 -0.17 0.65 -2.84
N ASP A 119 -0.43 -0.42 -3.58
CA ASP A 119 -0.34 -0.46 -5.04
C ASP A 119 -1.20 0.63 -5.72
N THR A 120 -2.32 0.99 -5.11
CA THR A 120 -3.21 2.07 -5.57
C THR A 120 -2.56 3.46 -5.54
N TYR A 121 -1.49 3.66 -4.79
CA TYR A 121 -0.73 4.91 -4.82
C TYR A 121 -0.11 5.17 -6.18
N TRP A 122 0.32 4.11 -6.87
CA TRP A 122 0.96 4.26 -8.16
C TRP A 122 0.07 4.97 -9.16
N ASP A 123 -1.21 4.61 -9.22
CA ASP A 123 -2.17 5.27 -10.12
C ASP A 123 -2.26 6.77 -9.86
N ARG A 124 -2.19 7.15 -8.58
CA ARG A 124 -2.26 8.54 -8.17
C ARG A 124 -0.97 9.31 -8.45
N ILE A 125 0.19 8.72 -8.14
CA ILE A 125 1.48 9.34 -8.40
C ILE A 125 1.71 9.49 -9.90
N SER A 126 1.48 8.44 -10.67
CA SER A 126 1.73 8.40 -12.10
C SER A 126 0.78 9.25 -12.95
N SER A 127 -0.39 9.62 -12.40
CA SER A 127 -1.36 10.50 -13.06
C SER A 127 -1.16 11.99 -12.78
N ARG A 128 -0.34 12.37 -11.79
CA ARG A 128 -0.10 13.76 -11.42
C ARG A 128 1.00 14.37 -12.28
N SER A 129 0.64 15.37 -13.08
CA SER A 129 1.58 16.05 -14.00
C SER A 129 2.73 16.75 -13.29
N ASP A 130 2.50 17.32 -12.09
CA ASP A 130 3.53 17.96 -11.27
C ASP A 130 4.54 16.94 -10.72
N LEU A 131 4.10 15.76 -10.30
CA LEU A 131 4.98 14.71 -9.80
C LEU A 131 5.78 14.02 -10.93
N VAL A 132 5.19 13.83 -12.11
CA VAL A 132 5.86 13.21 -13.26
C VAL A 132 7.01 14.09 -13.80
N THR A 133 7.10 15.37 -13.42
CA THR A 133 8.28 16.20 -13.73
C THR A 133 9.53 15.79 -12.94
N VAL A 134 9.37 15.11 -11.81
CA VAL A 134 10.49 14.58 -11.01
C VAL A 134 11.14 13.42 -11.77
N PRO A 135 12.46 13.46 -12.04
CA PRO A 135 13.14 12.48 -12.89
C PRO A 135 12.94 11.03 -12.44
N GLU A 136 13.01 10.77 -11.15
CA GLU A 136 12.86 9.43 -10.56
C GLU A 136 11.44 8.87 -10.78
N ILE A 137 10.43 9.72 -10.64
CA ILE A 137 9.03 9.35 -10.87
C ILE A 137 8.79 9.08 -12.35
N ARG A 138 9.32 9.94 -13.22
CA ARG A 138 9.21 9.78 -14.68
C ARG A 138 9.84 8.47 -15.15
N GLN A 139 11.09 8.18 -14.75
CA GLN A 139 11.78 6.95 -15.11
C GLN A 139 11.03 5.71 -14.60
N THR A 140 10.55 5.76 -13.37
CA THR A 140 9.76 4.67 -12.78
C THR A 140 8.47 4.47 -13.56
N LYS A 141 7.81 5.56 -13.97
CA LYS A 141 6.58 5.51 -14.77
C LYS A 141 6.82 4.88 -16.14
N GLU A 142 7.83 5.33 -16.87
CA GLU A 142 8.20 4.77 -18.18
C GLU A 142 8.42 3.25 -18.08
N LYS A 143 9.16 2.81 -17.06
CA LYS A 143 9.41 1.40 -16.83
C LYS A 143 8.17 0.61 -16.41
N SER A 144 7.34 1.18 -15.56
CA SER A 144 6.08 0.57 -15.14
C SER A 144 5.11 0.40 -16.32
N ASP A 145 4.97 1.43 -17.16
CA ASP A 145 4.11 1.39 -18.34
C ASP A 145 4.60 0.32 -19.34
N GLU A 146 5.92 0.20 -19.55
CA GLU A 146 6.53 -0.85 -20.38
C GLU A 146 6.20 -2.25 -19.83
N LEU A 147 6.40 -2.47 -18.53
CA LEU A 147 6.12 -3.76 -17.88
C LEU A 147 4.63 -4.11 -17.95
N ILE A 148 3.75 -3.16 -17.66
CA ILE A 148 2.30 -3.38 -17.75
C ILE A 148 1.87 -3.71 -19.18
N ALA A 149 2.47 -3.08 -20.19
CA ALA A 149 2.21 -3.41 -21.59
C ALA A 149 2.64 -4.84 -21.94
N LYS A 150 3.82 -5.27 -21.49
CA LYS A 150 4.31 -6.65 -21.66
C LYS A 150 3.41 -7.68 -20.96
N ILE A 151 3.01 -7.39 -19.72
CA ILE A 151 2.09 -8.24 -18.96
C ILE A 151 0.77 -8.41 -19.70
N LYS A 152 0.18 -7.33 -20.18
CA LYS A 152 -1.08 -7.39 -20.95
C LYS A 152 -0.98 -8.20 -22.24
N ALA A 153 0.20 -8.23 -22.86
CA ALA A 153 0.43 -8.94 -24.10
C ALA A 153 0.76 -10.43 -23.91
N GLY A 154 1.37 -10.82 -22.79
CA GLY A 154 2.01 -12.13 -22.67
C GLY A 154 1.65 -12.96 -21.44
N ILE A 155 1.04 -12.38 -20.40
CA ILE A 155 0.69 -13.15 -19.20
C ILE A 155 -0.68 -13.82 -19.34
N GLU A 156 -0.87 -14.94 -18.67
CA GLU A 156 -2.17 -15.62 -18.62
C GLU A 156 -3.22 -14.73 -17.92
N LYS A 157 -4.46 -14.76 -18.44
CA LYS A 157 -5.54 -13.85 -18.01
C LYS A 157 -5.82 -13.89 -16.50
N HIS A 158 -5.72 -15.07 -15.88
CA HIS A 158 -5.98 -15.21 -14.44
C HIS A 158 -4.91 -14.54 -13.57
N TYR A 159 -3.66 -14.41 -14.07
CA TYR A 159 -2.61 -13.67 -13.36
C TYR A 159 -2.62 -12.16 -13.63
N LEU A 160 -3.31 -11.69 -14.67
CA LEU A 160 -3.21 -10.31 -15.15
C LEU A 160 -3.50 -9.27 -14.07
N GLY A 161 -4.52 -9.48 -13.27
CA GLY A 161 -4.89 -8.58 -12.17
C GLY A 161 -3.77 -8.48 -11.12
N ASN A 162 -3.33 -9.62 -10.61
CA ASN A 162 -2.30 -9.69 -9.60
C ASN A 162 -0.93 -9.21 -10.13
N ALA A 163 -0.56 -9.55 -11.37
CA ALA A 163 0.67 -9.07 -12.01
C ALA A 163 0.68 -7.54 -12.14
N THR A 164 -0.44 -6.94 -12.51
CA THR A 164 -0.59 -5.48 -12.60
C THR A 164 -0.43 -4.83 -11.22
N ARG A 165 -1.07 -5.38 -10.19
CA ARG A 165 -0.95 -4.90 -8.80
C ARG A 165 0.49 -5.02 -8.28
N ILE A 166 1.16 -6.14 -8.51
CA ILE A 166 2.56 -6.35 -8.14
C ILE A 166 3.46 -5.32 -8.85
N THR A 167 3.28 -5.07 -10.14
CA THR A 167 4.07 -4.07 -10.88
C THR A 167 3.88 -2.66 -10.32
N LYS A 168 2.65 -2.28 -9.99
CA LYS A 168 2.36 -1.00 -9.35
C LYS A 168 3.01 -0.91 -7.96
N ALA A 169 2.92 -1.95 -7.15
CA ALA A 169 3.54 -2.02 -5.84
C ALA A 169 5.07 -1.89 -5.91
N LEU A 170 5.71 -2.58 -6.84
CA LEU A 170 7.15 -2.45 -7.09
C LEU A 170 7.54 -1.02 -7.50
N SER A 171 6.70 -0.34 -8.28
CA SER A 171 6.90 1.06 -8.66
C SER A 171 6.83 2.00 -7.46
N VAL A 172 5.89 1.77 -6.53
CA VAL A 172 5.80 2.50 -5.26
C VAL A 172 7.03 2.22 -4.39
N HIS A 173 7.44 0.96 -4.27
CA HIS A 173 8.66 0.58 -3.53
C HIS A 173 9.90 1.26 -4.09
N ARG A 174 10.04 1.35 -5.40
CA ARG A 174 11.16 2.03 -6.03
C ARG A 174 11.28 3.48 -5.57
N LEU A 175 10.17 4.18 -5.37
CA LEU A 175 10.14 5.56 -4.90
C LEU A 175 10.38 5.68 -3.38
N SER A 176 10.24 4.61 -2.62
CA SER A 176 10.46 4.58 -1.17
C SER A 176 11.91 4.24 -0.78
N THR A 177 12.71 3.68 -1.71
CA THR A 177 14.06 3.14 -1.45
C THR A 177 15.20 4.11 -1.85
N ILE A 178 15.08 5.37 -1.51
CA ILE A 178 16.12 6.38 -1.83
C ILE A 178 17.33 6.32 -0.86
N ASP A 179 17.20 5.64 0.27
CA ASP A 179 18.27 5.48 1.25
C ASP A 179 19.14 4.27 0.90
N ILE A 180 20.47 4.47 0.87
CA ILE A 180 21.49 3.43 0.61
C ILE A 180 21.37 2.25 1.59
N ASN A 181 20.90 2.50 2.80
CA ASN A 181 20.77 1.50 3.85
C ASN A 181 19.42 0.76 3.84
N THR A 182 18.51 1.13 2.94
CA THR A 182 17.18 0.50 2.87
C THR A 182 17.27 -0.75 2.00
N LYS A 183 16.67 -1.85 2.48
CA LYS A 183 16.48 -3.10 1.72
C LYS A 183 15.92 -2.81 0.33
N ILE A 184 16.56 -3.37 -0.68
CA ILE A 184 16.14 -3.19 -2.08
C ILE A 184 14.95 -4.10 -2.36
N GLY A 185 13.76 -3.50 -2.46
CA GLY A 185 12.53 -4.17 -2.85
C GLY A 185 11.90 -5.03 -1.73
N PRO A 186 10.64 -5.43 -1.92
CA PRO A 186 9.91 -6.34 -1.03
C PRO A 186 10.30 -7.80 -1.29
N THR A 187 10.10 -8.65 -0.29
CA THR A 187 10.14 -10.11 -0.49
C THR A 187 8.83 -10.59 -1.12
N ILE A 188 8.81 -11.87 -1.52
CA ILE A 188 7.61 -12.51 -2.05
C ILE A 188 6.51 -12.56 -1.00
N GLU A 189 6.86 -12.85 0.25
CA GLU A 189 5.95 -12.85 1.39
C GLU A 189 5.37 -11.46 1.65
N GLU A 190 6.20 -10.42 1.63
CA GLU A 190 5.75 -9.04 1.79
C GLU A 190 4.79 -8.64 0.66
N LEU A 191 5.07 -9.01 -0.60
CA LEU A 191 4.14 -8.74 -1.71
C LEU A 191 2.83 -9.50 -1.55
N ARG A 192 2.89 -10.78 -1.15
CA ARG A 192 1.69 -11.59 -0.88
C ARG A 192 0.83 -10.96 0.21
N ASP A 193 1.44 -10.66 1.36
CA ASP A 193 0.72 -10.20 2.55
C ASP A 193 0.28 -8.74 2.41
N ASP A 194 1.16 -7.84 2.00
CA ASP A 194 0.87 -6.40 1.90
C ASP A 194 -0.13 -6.05 0.80
N LEU A 195 -0.14 -6.80 -0.29
CA LEU A 195 -1.11 -6.62 -1.37
C LEU A 195 -2.35 -7.49 -1.19
N LEU A 196 -2.37 -8.39 -0.21
CA LEU A 196 -3.41 -9.42 -0.05
C LEU A 196 -3.67 -10.11 -1.40
N ILE A 197 -2.60 -10.61 -2.02
CA ILE A 197 -2.70 -11.34 -3.26
C ILE A 197 -3.54 -12.59 -3.02
N TYR A 198 -4.59 -12.76 -3.81
CA TYR A 198 -5.55 -13.85 -3.66
C TYR A 198 -6.02 -14.35 -5.02
N ASP A 199 -6.29 -15.64 -5.09
CA ASP A 199 -6.95 -16.29 -6.22
C ASP A 199 -7.92 -17.34 -5.66
N PRO A 200 -9.22 -17.25 -5.94
CA PRO A 200 -10.20 -18.23 -5.47
C PRO A 200 -9.87 -19.67 -5.87
N ALA A 201 -9.21 -19.88 -6.99
CA ALA A 201 -8.80 -21.21 -7.45
C ALA A 201 -7.86 -21.94 -6.48
N ILE A 202 -7.20 -21.22 -5.56
CA ILE A 202 -6.33 -21.84 -4.54
C ILE A 202 -7.15 -22.67 -3.54
N GLU A 203 -8.39 -22.30 -3.25
CA GLU A 203 -9.25 -23.11 -2.40
C GLU A 203 -9.59 -24.47 -3.04
N ASP A 204 -9.73 -24.49 -4.37
CA ASP A 204 -10.07 -25.70 -5.12
C ASP A 204 -8.86 -26.65 -5.28
N LEU A 205 -7.63 -26.13 -5.15
CA LEU A 205 -6.40 -26.93 -5.25
C LEU A 205 -6.21 -27.88 -4.05
N GLY A 206 -6.91 -27.63 -2.92
CA GLY A 206 -6.89 -28.50 -1.76
C GLY A 206 -5.50 -28.71 -1.14
N GLY A 207 -4.60 -27.75 -1.31
CA GLY A 207 -3.25 -27.79 -0.73
C GLY A 207 -3.29 -27.72 0.79
N ASP A 208 -2.35 -28.43 1.44
CA ASP A 208 -2.23 -28.42 2.90
C ASP A 208 -1.71 -27.07 3.46
N ASP A 209 -1.10 -26.23 2.62
CA ASP A 209 -0.50 -24.94 3.00
C ASP A 209 -0.88 -23.82 2.03
N PRO A 210 -2.01 -23.12 2.27
CA PRO A 210 -2.47 -22.03 1.42
C PRO A 210 -1.49 -20.86 1.31
N GLN A 211 -0.66 -20.62 2.33
CA GLN A 211 0.36 -19.56 2.30
C GLN A 211 1.47 -19.89 1.30
N LYS A 212 1.87 -21.14 1.24
CA LYS A 212 2.88 -21.63 0.29
C LYS A 212 2.35 -21.61 -1.14
N ASP A 213 1.07 -21.94 -1.34
CA ASP A 213 0.46 -21.90 -2.67
C ASP A 213 0.42 -20.46 -3.22
N LEU A 214 0.00 -19.50 -2.38
CA LEU A 214 0.05 -18.08 -2.73
C LEU A 214 1.48 -17.57 -2.95
N TYR A 215 2.45 -18.00 -2.14
CA TYR A 215 3.86 -17.69 -2.34
C TYR A 215 4.34 -18.14 -3.73
N THR A 216 4.05 -19.38 -4.09
CA THR A 216 4.42 -19.96 -5.39
C THR A 216 3.75 -19.22 -6.55
N MET A 217 2.51 -18.78 -6.37
CA MET A 217 1.80 -17.96 -7.36
C MET A 217 2.50 -16.61 -7.55
N VAL A 218 2.82 -15.89 -6.47
CA VAL A 218 3.53 -14.60 -6.56
C VAL A 218 4.90 -14.78 -7.20
N GLU A 219 5.65 -15.83 -6.83
CA GLU A 219 6.95 -16.16 -7.44
C GLU A 219 6.82 -16.42 -8.95
N THR A 220 5.78 -17.16 -9.34
CA THR A 220 5.49 -17.45 -10.75
C THR A 220 5.19 -16.18 -11.53
N ILE A 221 4.39 -15.29 -10.97
CA ILE A 221 4.07 -13.99 -11.56
C ILE A 221 5.35 -13.16 -11.73
N LEU A 222 6.19 -13.07 -10.68
CA LEU A 222 7.44 -12.30 -10.72
C LEU A 222 8.42 -12.81 -11.79
N LYS A 223 8.46 -14.12 -12.04
CA LYS A 223 9.30 -14.70 -13.10
C LYS A 223 8.79 -14.38 -14.51
N LYS A 224 7.51 -13.97 -14.65
CA LYS A 224 6.88 -13.65 -15.95
C LYS A 224 6.85 -12.13 -16.22
N ILE A 225 7.04 -11.29 -15.24
CA ILE A 225 7.17 -9.83 -15.36
C ILE A 225 8.59 -9.45 -15.80
#